data_4e1dc58c0d755fcc64ac2e87a8330168
#
_entry.id   4e1dc58c0d755fcc64ac2e87a8330168
#
_cell.length_a   1.000
_cell.length_b   1.000
_cell.length_c   1.000
_cell.angle_alpha   90.00
_cell.angle_beta   90.00
_cell.angle_gamma   90.00
#
_symmetry.space_group_name_H-M   'P 1'
#
loop_
_entity.id
_entity.type
_entity.pdbx_description
1 polymer ?
#
loop_
_entity_poly.entity_id
_entity_poly.type
_entity_poly.pdbx_seq_one_letter_code
_entity_poly.pdbx_strand_id
1 'polypeptide(L)'
;MTKYGVALILGWLLTIPSAWAAKVVVFGDSISAAYGLDVKQGWVVKLQQKLDQQSKGKHTVINASLSGETTTGGLTRLAKILQQHQPDIIILELGGNDGLRGQSPVQMNKNLVAMIQQSKQHKAKVLLLGMKIPPNYGKAYNQAFESAFITVAKNEKVPFVPFFLEGVAGKEALMQADGIHPSVLGQDKLADNVWSALKKLL
;
A
#
# COMPACT_ATOMS: atom_id res chain seq x y z
N MET A 1 -63.19 41.13 -5.14
CA MET A 1 -61.93 41.16 -4.42
C MET A 1 -61.36 39.75 -4.46
N THR A 2 -60.47 39.46 -5.41
CA THR A 2 -59.89 38.12 -5.67
C THR A 2 -58.51 38.05 -4.99
N LYS A 3 -58.33 37.18 -4.00
CA LYS A 3 -57.08 36.98 -3.31
C LYS A 3 -56.26 35.93 -4.08
N TYR A 4 -55.14 36.29 -4.67
CA TYR A 4 -54.15 35.37 -5.26
C TYR A 4 -53.21 34.87 -4.15
N GLY A 5 -53.27 33.60 -3.84
CA GLY A 5 -52.30 32.93 -2.96
C GLY A 5 -51.03 32.58 -3.71
N VAL A 6 -49.92 33.13 -3.29
CA VAL A 6 -48.57 32.77 -3.83
C VAL A 6 -48.10 31.49 -3.08
N ALA A 7 -48.04 30.39 -3.80
CA ALA A 7 -47.41 29.15 -3.27
C ALA A 7 -45.88 29.22 -3.41
N LEU A 8 -45.17 29.33 -2.29
CA LEU A 8 -43.72 29.21 -2.22
C LEU A 8 -43.33 27.73 -2.34
N ILE A 9 -42.81 27.34 -3.50
CA ILE A 9 -42.20 26.03 -3.70
C ILE A 9 -40.78 26.07 -3.11
N LEU A 10 -40.60 25.48 -1.91
CA LEU A 10 -39.29 25.26 -1.33
C LEU A 10 -38.61 24.09 -2.07
N GLY A 11 -37.75 24.44 -3.02
CA GLY A 11 -36.94 23.44 -3.71
C GLY A 11 -35.87 22.83 -2.75
N TRP A 12 -35.99 21.56 -2.41
CA TRP A 12 -34.96 20.81 -1.71
C TRP A 12 -33.81 20.57 -2.69
N LEU A 13 -32.72 21.30 -2.50
CA LEU A 13 -31.44 20.99 -3.14
C LEU A 13 -30.89 19.67 -2.54
N LEU A 14 -31.14 18.56 -3.21
CA LEU A 14 -30.50 17.29 -2.94
C LEU A 14 -29.01 17.47 -3.25
N THR A 15 -28.21 17.73 -2.23
CA THR A 15 -26.74 17.64 -2.34
C THR A 15 -26.37 16.17 -2.55
N ILE A 16 -26.16 15.77 -3.81
CA ILE A 16 -25.59 14.48 -4.14
C ILE A 16 -24.17 14.51 -3.57
N PRO A 17 -23.80 13.63 -2.61
CA PRO A 17 -22.45 13.57 -2.12
C PRO A 17 -21.53 13.27 -3.30
N SER A 18 -20.65 14.20 -3.62
CA SER A 18 -19.61 13.99 -4.63
C SER A 18 -18.78 12.80 -4.13
N ALA A 19 -18.91 11.68 -4.82
CA ALA A 19 -18.16 10.48 -4.45
C ALA A 19 -16.66 10.79 -4.61
N TRP A 20 -15.97 10.86 -3.49
CA TRP A 20 -14.55 11.23 -3.41
C TRP A 20 -13.68 10.29 -4.24
N ALA A 21 -12.86 10.87 -5.12
CA ALA A 21 -11.88 10.17 -5.93
C ALA A 21 -10.57 10.09 -5.13
N ALA A 22 -10.27 8.93 -4.55
CA ALA A 22 -9.03 8.77 -3.79
C ALA A 22 -7.85 8.46 -4.72
N LYS A 23 -6.73 9.13 -4.46
CA LYS A 23 -5.42 8.88 -5.06
C LYS A 23 -4.60 7.99 -4.13
N VAL A 24 -4.31 6.78 -4.57
CA VAL A 24 -3.53 5.79 -3.85
C VAL A 24 -2.12 5.75 -4.43
N VAL A 25 -1.09 5.91 -3.61
CA VAL A 25 0.30 5.72 -4.03
C VAL A 25 0.83 4.43 -3.42
N VAL A 26 1.36 3.53 -4.25
CA VAL A 26 2.15 2.39 -3.81
C VAL A 26 3.61 2.81 -3.76
N PHE A 27 4.20 2.73 -2.57
CA PHE A 27 5.57 3.09 -2.29
C PHE A 27 6.31 1.88 -1.76
N GLY A 28 6.97 1.17 -2.67
CA GLY A 28 7.53 -0.15 -2.41
C GLY A 28 8.85 -0.39 -3.12
N ASP A 29 9.22 -1.66 -3.13
CA ASP A 29 10.46 -2.15 -3.72
C ASP A 29 10.24 -2.92 -5.04
N SER A 30 11.07 -3.94 -5.31
CA SER A 30 11.03 -4.74 -6.54
C SER A 30 9.73 -5.52 -6.73
N ILE A 31 9.08 -5.94 -5.63
CA ILE A 31 7.82 -6.69 -5.73
C ILE A 31 6.72 -5.79 -6.28
N SER A 32 6.64 -4.57 -5.79
CA SER A 32 5.67 -3.58 -6.28
C SER A 32 6.07 -2.97 -7.62
N ALA A 33 7.37 -2.92 -7.95
CA ALA A 33 7.86 -2.49 -9.26
C ALA A 33 7.67 -3.55 -10.37
N ALA A 34 7.11 -4.73 -10.05
CA ALA A 34 6.94 -5.86 -10.97
C ALA A 34 8.26 -6.38 -11.56
N TYR A 35 9.31 -6.49 -10.74
CA TYR A 35 10.63 -6.96 -11.17
C TYR A 35 10.53 -8.31 -11.90
N GLY A 36 11.18 -8.41 -13.07
CA GLY A 36 11.19 -9.63 -13.89
C GLY A 36 9.89 -9.87 -14.70
N LEU A 37 8.90 -8.96 -14.63
CA LEU A 37 7.62 -9.07 -15.32
C LEU A 37 7.35 -7.83 -16.19
N ASP A 38 6.42 -7.96 -17.14
CA ASP A 38 5.78 -6.76 -17.69
C ASP A 38 5.02 -6.02 -16.58
N VAL A 39 5.24 -4.73 -16.44
CA VAL A 39 4.59 -3.87 -15.44
C VAL A 39 3.07 -4.01 -15.47
N LYS A 40 2.48 -4.23 -16.66
CA LYS A 40 1.04 -4.44 -16.83
C LYS A 40 0.52 -5.71 -16.14
N GLN A 41 1.40 -6.66 -15.83
CA GLN A 41 1.06 -7.90 -15.14
C GLN A 41 1.22 -7.79 -13.62
N GLY A 42 1.86 -6.71 -13.13
CA GLY A 42 2.13 -6.51 -11.71
C GLY A 42 0.87 -6.29 -10.87
N TRP A 43 0.96 -6.63 -9.58
CA TRP A 43 -0.15 -6.55 -8.64
C TRP A 43 -0.73 -5.13 -8.48
N VAL A 44 0.07 -4.09 -8.69
CA VAL A 44 -0.39 -2.69 -8.62
C VAL A 44 -1.41 -2.39 -9.71
N VAL A 45 -1.18 -2.91 -10.93
CA VAL A 45 -2.15 -2.79 -12.03
C VAL A 45 -3.39 -3.64 -11.75
N LYS A 46 -3.22 -4.84 -11.19
CA LYS A 46 -4.36 -5.69 -10.75
C LYS A 46 -5.19 -4.99 -9.68
N LEU A 47 -4.54 -4.27 -8.76
CA LEU A 47 -5.21 -3.48 -7.73
C LEU A 47 -6.03 -2.33 -8.36
N GLN A 48 -5.48 -1.62 -9.37
CA GLN A 48 -6.23 -0.61 -10.12
C GLN A 48 -7.47 -1.23 -10.78
N GLN A 49 -7.32 -2.37 -11.45
CA GLN A 49 -8.46 -3.06 -12.08
C GLN A 49 -9.56 -3.41 -11.06
N LYS A 50 -9.19 -3.87 -9.85
CA LYS A 50 -10.15 -4.11 -8.77
C LYS A 50 -10.86 -2.84 -8.32
N LEU A 51 -10.13 -1.74 -8.18
CA LEU A 51 -10.70 -0.44 -7.85
C LEU A 51 -11.69 0.04 -8.90
N ASP A 52 -11.35 -0.10 -10.19
CA ASP A 52 -12.21 0.30 -11.30
C ASP A 52 -13.52 -0.47 -11.31
N GLN A 53 -13.47 -1.77 -11.04
CA GLN A 53 -14.67 -2.63 -10.95
C GLN A 53 -15.58 -2.23 -9.78
N GLN A 54 -15.01 -1.83 -8.63
CA GLN A 54 -15.76 -1.53 -7.41
C GLN A 54 -16.28 -0.09 -7.36
N SER A 55 -15.55 0.85 -7.95
CA SER A 55 -15.79 2.29 -7.82
C SER A 55 -16.07 3.02 -9.14
N LYS A 56 -16.29 2.26 -10.22
CA LYS A 56 -16.53 2.81 -11.58
C LYS A 56 -15.42 3.78 -12.04
N GLY A 57 -14.16 3.41 -11.78
CA GLY A 57 -12.99 4.16 -12.25
C GLY A 57 -12.71 5.48 -11.50
N LYS A 58 -13.26 5.67 -10.30
CA LYS A 58 -13.07 6.93 -9.54
C LYS A 58 -11.71 7.06 -8.89
N HIS A 59 -11.13 5.95 -8.41
CA HIS A 59 -9.87 5.96 -7.67
C HIS A 59 -8.69 5.71 -8.62
N THR A 60 -7.53 6.28 -8.30
CA THR A 60 -6.31 6.10 -9.09
C THR A 60 -5.21 5.50 -8.25
N VAL A 61 -4.52 4.48 -8.78
CA VAL A 61 -3.32 3.89 -8.16
C VAL A 61 -2.07 4.34 -8.94
N ILE A 62 -1.13 4.94 -8.23
CA ILE A 62 0.16 5.38 -8.77
C ILE A 62 1.24 4.47 -8.18
N ASN A 63 2.04 3.84 -9.03
CA ASN A 63 3.18 3.05 -8.60
C ASN A 63 4.43 3.93 -8.52
N ALA A 64 4.92 4.18 -7.30
CA ALA A 64 6.15 4.92 -7.03
C ALA A 64 7.26 4.02 -6.45
N SER A 65 7.21 2.73 -6.75
CA SER A 65 8.14 1.72 -6.24
C SER A 65 9.43 1.66 -7.05
N LEU A 66 10.54 1.31 -6.39
CA LEU A 66 11.85 1.14 -7.00
C LEU A 66 12.48 -0.20 -6.60
N SER A 67 12.94 -0.98 -7.58
CA SER A 67 13.63 -2.25 -7.31
C SER A 67 14.87 -2.04 -6.44
N GLY A 68 15.05 -2.93 -5.44
CA GLY A 68 16.16 -2.88 -4.50
C GLY A 68 16.06 -1.82 -3.40
N GLU A 69 14.93 -1.11 -3.31
CA GLU A 69 14.73 -0.06 -2.33
C GLU A 69 14.72 -0.61 -0.90
N THR A 70 15.42 0.08 -0.01
CA THR A 70 15.42 -0.16 1.44
C THR A 70 14.59 0.88 2.17
N THR A 71 14.31 0.64 3.44
CA THR A 71 13.64 1.66 4.26
C THR A 71 14.44 2.96 4.38
N THR A 72 15.77 2.89 4.37
CA THR A 72 16.65 4.07 4.38
C THR A 72 16.55 4.86 3.08
N GLY A 73 16.62 4.19 1.93
CA GLY A 73 16.47 4.84 0.62
C GLY A 73 15.07 5.42 0.45
N GLY A 74 14.04 4.64 0.82
CA GLY A 74 12.65 5.09 0.79
C GLY A 74 12.42 6.36 1.62
N LEU A 75 12.94 6.41 2.84
CA LEU A 75 12.82 7.60 3.70
C LEU A 75 13.41 8.86 3.03
N THR A 76 14.52 8.72 2.31
CA THR A 76 15.19 9.84 1.64
C THR A 76 14.34 10.44 0.52
N ARG A 77 13.58 9.60 -0.24
CA ARG A 77 12.81 10.07 -1.40
C ARG A 77 11.32 10.30 -1.14
N LEU A 78 10.79 9.86 0.01
CA LEU A 78 9.36 9.92 0.30
C LEU A 78 8.79 11.34 0.24
N ALA A 79 9.50 12.35 0.77
CA ALA A 79 9.04 13.73 0.76
C ALA A 79 8.70 14.22 -0.65
N LYS A 80 9.56 13.91 -1.63
CA LYS A 80 9.34 14.26 -3.04
C LYS A 80 8.09 13.57 -3.60
N ILE A 81 7.88 12.29 -3.27
CA ILE A 81 6.71 11.52 -3.73
C ILE A 81 5.42 12.09 -3.15
N LEU A 82 5.42 12.42 -1.85
CA LEU A 82 4.25 13.03 -1.19
C LEU A 82 3.91 14.39 -1.78
N GLN A 83 4.93 15.23 -2.03
CA GLN A 83 4.74 16.54 -2.64
C GLN A 83 4.23 16.44 -4.09
N GLN A 84 4.81 15.53 -4.88
CA GLN A 84 4.48 15.37 -6.30
C GLN A 84 3.08 14.81 -6.51
N HIS A 85 2.70 13.81 -5.74
CA HIS A 85 1.47 13.05 -5.97
C HIS A 85 0.33 13.47 -5.06
N GLN A 86 0.61 14.05 -3.89
CA GLN A 86 -0.40 14.43 -2.87
C GLN A 86 -1.42 13.30 -2.65
N PRO A 87 -0.97 12.10 -2.21
CA PRO A 87 -1.85 10.95 -2.08
C PRO A 87 -2.85 11.12 -0.94
N ASP A 88 -4.05 10.58 -1.11
CA ASP A 88 -5.01 10.38 -0.02
C ASP A 88 -4.66 9.15 0.81
N ILE A 89 -4.07 8.15 0.13
CA ILE A 89 -3.64 6.89 0.75
C ILE A 89 -2.25 6.54 0.21
N ILE A 90 -1.34 6.16 1.10
CA ILE A 90 -0.07 5.56 0.74
C ILE A 90 -0.03 4.10 1.21
N ILE A 91 0.31 3.20 0.31
CA ILE A 91 0.61 1.80 0.63
C ILE A 91 2.12 1.70 0.75
N LEU A 92 2.60 1.47 1.99
CA LEU A 92 4.03 1.38 2.30
C LEU A 92 4.44 -0.09 2.30
N GLU A 93 5.21 -0.48 1.28
CA GLU A 93 5.68 -1.84 1.03
C GLU A 93 7.21 -1.83 0.94
N LEU A 94 7.89 -1.64 2.08
CA LEU A 94 9.34 -1.60 2.20
C LEU A 94 9.81 -2.37 3.43
N GLY A 95 11.06 -2.79 3.41
CA GLY A 95 11.73 -3.53 4.46
C GLY A 95 12.21 -4.91 4.02
N GLY A 96 11.67 -5.46 2.93
CA GLY A 96 12.13 -6.73 2.36
C GLY A 96 13.64 -6.72 2.09
N ASN A 97 14.13 -5.67 1.44
CA ASN A 97 15.57 -5.52 1.15
C ASN A 97 16.41 -5.27 2.40
N ASP A 98 15.88 -4.59 3.42
CA ASP A 98 16.56 -4.46 4.72
C ASP A 98 16.79 -5.85 5.34
N GLY A 99 15.74 -6.68 5.36
CA GLY A 99 15.80 -8.05 5.86
C GLY A 99 16.76 -8.94 5.09
N LEU A 100 16.67 -8.96 3.76
CA LEU A 100 17.51 -9.76 2.88
C LEU A 100 19.01 -9.36 2.95
N ARG A 101 19.30 -8.12 3.32
CA ARG A 101 20.68 -7.64 3.52
C ARG A 101 21.14 -7.74 4.98
N GLY A 102 20.36 -8.37 5.86
CA GLY A 102 20.72 -8.52 7.27
C GLY A 102 20.81 -7.19 8.03
N GLN A 103 20.12 -6.15 7.58
CA GLN A 103 20.15 -4.85 8.24
C GLN A 103 19.39 -4.88 9.57
N SER A 104 19.67 -3.91 10.43
CA SER A 104 19.08 -3.84 11.78
C SER A 104 17.55 -3.67 11.72
N PRO A 105 16.76 -4.61 12.27
CA PRO A 105 15.31 -4.43 12.40
C PRO A 105 14.90 -3.21 13.22
N VAL A 106 15.76 -2.78 14.15
CA VAL A 106 15.56 -1.56 14.94
C VAL A 106 15.65 -0.32 14.05
N GLN A 107 16.63 -0.27 13.15
CA GLN A 107 16.77 0.85 12.22
C GLN A 107 15.64 0.85 11.20
N MET A 108 15.28 -0.31 10.65
CA MET A 108 14.11 -0.48 9.77
C MET A 108 12.82 0.04 10.44
N ASN A 109 12.59 -0.32 11.72
CA ASN A 109 11.46 0.17 12.49
C ASN A 109 11.43 1.70 12.56
N LYS A 110 12.56 2.34 12.91
CA LYS A 110 12.67 3.80 12.98
C LYS A 110 12.35 4.47 11.64
N ASN A 111 12.85 3.91 10.55
CA ASN A 111 12.61 4.43 9.20
C ASN A 111 11.11 4.31 8.81
N LEU A 112 10.48 3.16 9.08
CA LEU A 112 9.05 2.95 8.84
C LEU A 112 8.20 3.93 9.65
N VAL A 113 8.49 4.12 10.93
CA VAL A 113 7.81 5.13 11.79
C VAL A 113 7.94 6.52 11.17
N ALA A 114 9.16 6.93 10.81
CA ALA A 114 9.39 8.25 10.21
C ALA A 114 8.61 8.44 8.90
N MET A 115 8.58 7.41 8.02
CA MET A 115 7.80 7.47 6.78
C MET A 115 6.29 7.54 7.03
N ILE A 116 5.77 6.82 8.01
CA ILE A 116 4.35 6.89 8.38
C ILE A 116 4.00 8.28 8.93
N GLN A 117 4.82 8.83 9.80
CA GLN A 117 4.60 10.16 10.38
C GLN A 117 4.66 11.24 9.31
N GLN A 118 5.64 11.18 8.40
CA GLN A 118 5.73 12.11 7.28
C GLN A 118 4.51 12.03 6.36
N SER A 119 4.02 10.82 6.08
CA SER A 119 2.80 10.62 5.27
C SER A 119 1.57 11.23 5.95
N LYS A 120 1.41 11.03 7.26
CA LYS A 120 0.32 11.62 8.05
C LYS A 120 0.37 13.14 8.09
N GLN A 121 1.57 13.74 8.17
CA GLN A 121 1.75 15.21 8.10
C GLN A 121 1.25 15.76 6.74
N HIS A 122 1.38 14.99 5.67
CA HIS A 122 0.80 15.29 4.36
C HIS A 122 -0.68 14.87 4.21
N LYS A 123 -1.34 14.53 5.34
CA LYS A 123 -2.76 14.13 5.40
C LYS A 123 -3.07 12.82 4.67
N ALA A 124 -2.07 12.03 4.29
CA ALA A 124 -2.26 10.72 3.70
C ALA A 124 -2.58 9.67 4.77
N LYS A 125 -3.59 8.84 4.54
CA LYS A 125 -3.79 7.60 5.29
C LYS A 125 -2.71 6.61 4.88
N VAL A 126 -2.22 5.78 5.80
CA VAL A 126 -1.16 4.80 5.51
C VAL A 126 -1.68 3.39 5.68
N LEU A 127 -1.42 2.51 4.71
CA LEU A 127 -1.53 1.08 4.81
C LEU A 127 -0.13 0.47 4.82
N LEU A 128 0.25 -0.19 5.91
CA LEU A 128 1.55 -0.85 6.02
C LEU A 128 1.44 -2.31 5.57
N LEU A 129 2.33 -2.75 4.68
CA LEU A 129 2.47 -4.15 4.29
C LEU A 129 3.69 -4.75 4.99
N GLY A 130 3.44 -5.81 5.77
CA GLY A 130 4.50 -6.57 6.44
C GLY A 130 5.14 -7.60 5.52
N MET A 131 6.37 -7.94 5.84
CA MET A 131 7.18 -8.89 5.11
C MET A 131 7.74 -9.96 6.03
N LYS A 132 8.05 -11.12 5.47
CA LYS A 132 8.86 -12.17 6.11
C LYS A 132 10.04 -12.46 5.21
N ILE A 133 11.13 -12.89 5.83
CA ILE A 133 12.35 -13.30 5.13
C ILE A 133 12.57 -14.80 5.28
N PRO A 134 13.38 -15.41 4.39
CA PRO A 134 13.65 -16.84 4.45
C PRO A 134 14.18 -17.31 5.82
N PRO A 135 13.89 -18.56 6.24
CA PRO A 135 14.23 -19.03 7.59
C PRO A 135 15.74 -19.20 7.85
N ASN A 136 16.55 -19.26 6.80
CA ASN A 136 18.00 -19.38 6.87
C ASN A 136 18.72 -18.15 7.46
N TYR A 137 18.03 -17.00 7.65
CA TYR A 137 18.57 -15.84 8.38
C TYR A 137 18.62 -16.04 9.89
N GLY A 138 18.04 -17.14 10.39
CA GLY A 138 18.03 -17.50 11.81
C GLY A 138 16.81 -17.00 12.58
N LYS A 139 16.35 -17.83 13.52
CA LYS A 139 15.09 -17.61 14.25
C LYS A 139 15.03 -16.26 14.96
N ALA A 140 16.10 -15.87 15.65
CA ALA A 140 16.12 -14.62 16.41
C ALA A 140 15.98 -13.39 15.52
N TYR A 141 16.71 -13.35 14.39
CA TYR A 141 16.64 -12.27 13.43
C TYR A 141 15.26 -12.19 12.74
N ASN A 142 14.72 -13.34 12.28
CA ASN A 142 13.40 -13.39 11.65
C ASN A 142 12.30 -12.91 12.59
N GLN A 143 12.33 -13.32 13.87
CA GLN A 143 11.38 -12.84 14.87
C GLN A 143 11.50 -11.33 15.11
N ALA A 144 12.72 -10.80 15.23
CA ALA A 144 12.94 -9.37 15.41
C ALA A 144 12.46 -8.58 14.18
N PHE A 145 12.72 -9.09 12.97
CA PHE A 145 12.29 -8.49 11.71
C PHE A 145 10.75 -8.41 11.60
N GLU A 146 10.05 -9.53 11.80
CA GLU A 146 8.58 -9.56 11.75
C GLU A 146 7.95 -8.70 12.86
N SER A 147 8.51 -8.76 14.08
CA SER A 147 8.05 -7.98 15.22
C SER A 147 8.20 -6.47 15.01
N ALA A 148 9.17 -6.03 14.20
CA ALA A 148 9.35 -4.62 13.87
C ALA A 148 8.12 -4.06 13.15
N PHE A 149 7.57 -4.76 12.15
CA PHE A 149 6.36 -4.33 11.45
C PHE A 149 5.13 -4.28 12.37
N ILE A 150 4.94 -5.34 13.18
CA ILE A 150 3.81 -5.42 14.13
C ILE A 150 3.86 -4.25 15.11
N THR A 151 5.05 -3.95 15.65
CA THR A 151 5.26 -2.86 16.60
C THR A 151 4.98 -1.50 15.96
N VAL A 152 5.48 -1.27 14.74
CA VAL A 152 5.21 -0.04 13.99
C VAL A 152 3.71 0.14 13.74
N ALA A 153 3.04 -0.87 13.21
CA ALA A 153 1.61 -0.79 12.90
C ALA A 153 0.77 -0.47 14.16
N LYS A 154 1.08 -1.13 15.28
CA LYS A 154 0.41 -0.93 16.57
C LYS A 154 0.64 0.48 17.13
N ASN A 155 1.89 0.92 17.19
CA ASN A 155 2.26 2.21 17.80
C ASN A 155 1.78 3.38 16.95
N GLU A 156 1.90 3.28 15.64
CA GLU A 156 1.44 4.29 14.70
C GLU A 156 -0.08 4.21 14.41
N LYS A 157 -0.77 3.18 14.91
CA LYS A 157 -2.22 2.96 14.73
C LYS A 157 -2.62 3.01 13.24
N VAL A 158 -1.87 2.31 12.40
CA VAL A 158 -2.15 2.21 10.97
C VAL A 158 -2.68 0.81 10.60
N PRO A 159 -3.60 0.69 9.62
CA PRO A 159 -3.96 -0.57 9.02
C PRO A 159 -2.72 -1.34 8.56
N PHE A 160 -2.76 -2.66 8.75
CA PHE A 160 -1.61 -3.53 8.56
C PHE A 160 -2.01 -4.84 7.88
N VAL A 161 -1.26 -5.24 6.87
CA VAL A 161 -1.29 -6.58 6.29
C VAL A 161 -0.09 -7.33 6.86
N PRO A 162 -0.26 -8.33 7.72
CA PRO A 162 0.85 -8.95 8.46
C PRO A 162 1.91 -9.60 7.57
N PHE A 163 1.48 -10.21 6.47
CA PHE A 163 2.37 -10.79 5.48
C PHE A 163 1.82 -10.55 4.07
N PHE A 164 2.49 -9.68 3.34
CA PHE A 164 2.05 -9.29 1.99
C PHE A 164 2.04 -10.47 1.01
N LEU A 165 3.02 -11.39 1.12
CA LEU A 165 3.15 -12.57 0.25
C LEU A 165 2.37 -13.80 0.77
N GLU A 166 1.39 -13.61 1.67
CA GLU A 166 0.58 -14.72 2.21
C GLU A 166 -0.12 -15.50 1.08
N GLY A 167 0.08 -16.82 1.11
CA GLY A 167 -0.47 -17.72 0.09
C GLY A 167 0.26 -17.71 -1.26
N VAL A 168 1.36 -16.94 -1.39
CA VAL A 168 2.23 -16.87 -2.57
C VAL A 168 3.63 -17.39 -2.23
N ALA A 169 4.28 -16.85 -1.21
CA ALA A 169 5.63 -17.24 -0.82
C ALA A 169 5.75 -18.74 -0.58
N GLY A 170 6.85 -19.33 -1.07
CA GLY A 170 7.15 -20.74 -0.94
C GLY A 170 6.36 -21.68 -1.87
N LYS A 171 5.50 -21.14 -2.74
CA LYS A 171 4.80 -21.92 -3.78
C LYS A 171 5.52 -21.74 -5.11
N GLU A 172 6.19 -22.78 -5.59
CA GLU A 172 7.03 -22.76 -6.79
C GLU A 172 6.33 -22.11 -8.00
N ALA A 173 5.08 -22.49 -8.32
CA ALA A 173 4.35 -21.92 -9.42
C ALA A 173 4.04 -20.42 -9.29
N LEU A 174 4.00 -19.89 -8.06
CA LEU A 174 3.65 -18.49 -7.77
C LEU A 174 4.88 -17.61 -7.54
N MET A 175 6.09 -18.20 -7.58
CA MET A 175 7.36 -17.49 -7.41
C MET A 175 8.19 -17.60 -8.70
N GLN A 176 9.06 -16.63 -8.95
CA GLN A 176 10.10 -16.71 -9.97
C GLN A 176 11.21 -17.66 -9.51
N ALA A 177 12.10 -18.03 -10.42
CA ALA A 177 13.17 -18.97 -10.15
C ALA A 177 14.13 -18.55 -9.02
N ASP A 178 14.16 -17.24 -8.69
CA ASP A 178 14.97 -16.70 -7.59
C ASP A 178 14.37 -16.99 -6.19
N GLY A 179 13.13 -17.47 -6.11
CA GLY A 179 12.44 -17.77 -4.86
C GLY A 179 12.09 -16.55 -4.01
N ILE A 180 12.31 -15.34 -4.52
CA ILE A 180 12.10 -14.05 -3.82
C ILE A 180 10.94 -13.28 -4.44
N HIS A 181 10.92 -13.17 -5.77
CA HIS A 181 9.92 -12.39 -6.47
C HIS A 181 8.74 -13.26 -6.91
N PRO A 182 7.51 -12.81 -6.70
CA PRO A 182 6.32 -13.49 -7.21
C PRO A 182 6.30 -13.56 -8.75
N SER A 183 5.85 -14.70 -9.29
CA SER A 183 5.59 -14.88 -10.72
C SER A 183 4.32 -14.14 -11.15
N VAL A 184 4.03 -14.12 -12.45
CA VAL A 184 2.78 -13.57 -13.01
C VAL A 184 1.55 -14.20 -12.32
N LEU A 185 1.60 -15.50 -12.03
CA LEU A 185 0.49 -16.22 -11.40
C LEU A 185 0.23 -15.82 -9.93
N GLY A 186 1.25 -15.25 -9.26
CA GLY A 186 1.11 -14.77 -7.89
C GLY A 186 0.47 -13.37 -7.78
N GLN A 187 0.46 -12.58 -8.84
CA GLN A 187 0.14 -11.15 -8.78
C GLN A 187 -1.31 -10.84 -8.38
N ASP A 188 -2.27 -11.64 -8.83
CA ASP A 188 -3.68 -11.47 -8.44
C ASP A 188 -3.86 -11.70 -6.93
N LYS A 189 -3.18 -12.71 -6.38
CA LYS A 189 -3.22 -12.99 -4.95
C LYS A 189 -2.61 -11.87 -4.11
N LEU A 190 -1.54 -11.22 -4.59
CA LEU A 190 -0.98 -10.05 -3.93
C LEU A 190 -1.97 -8.90 -3.88
N ALA A 191 -2.64 -8.61 -5.00
CA ALA A 191 -3.68 -7.60 -5.05
C ALA A 191 -4.83 -7.92 -4.08
N ASP A 192 -5.24 -9.19 -3.95
CA ASP A 192 -6.26 -9.64 -2.99
C ASP A 192 -5.84 -9.44 -1.54
N ASN A 193 -4.58 -9.76 -1.21
CA ASN A 193 -4.05 -9.59 0.14
C ASN A 193 -4.10 -8.11 0.60
N VAL A 194 -3.86 -7.19 -0.31
CA VAL A 194 -3.92 -5.74 -0.05
C VAL A 194 -5.36 -5.22 -0.03
N TRP A 195 -6.21 -5.73 -0.93
CA TRP A 195 -7.55 -5.23 -1.15
C TRP A 195 -8.42 -5.19 0.10
N SER A 196 -8.37 -6.25 0.91
CA SER A 196 -9.21 -6.39 2.11
C SER A 196 -8.95 -5.29 3.16
N ALA A 197 -7.73 -4.77 3.23
CA ALA A 197 -7.35 -3.67 4.11
C ALA A 197 -7.55 -2.30 3.43
N LEU A 198 -7.20 -2.16 2.14
CA LEU A 198 -7.32 -0.91 1.39
C LEU A 198 -8.77 -0.42 1.32
N LYS A 199 -9.73 -1.32 1.03
CA LYS A 199 -11.15 -0.94 0.91
C LYS A 199 -11.75 -0.28 2.15
N LYS A 200 -11.14 -0.45 3.32
CA LYS A 200 -11.57 0.19 4.57
C LYS A 200 -11.05 1.63 4.70
N LEU A 201 -10.12 2.02 3.84
CA LEU A 201 -9.51 3.36 3.83
C LEU A 201 -10.15 4.26 2.77
N LEU A 202 -10.79 3.67 1.77
CA LEU A 202 -11.52 4.38 0.71
C LEU A 202 -12.85 4.91 1.26
#